data_861c76e4a57f7e5f8d02d51dfaf9c714
#
_entry.id   861c76e4a57f7e5f8d02d51dfaf9c714
#
_cell.length_a   1.000
_cell.length_b   1.000
_cell.length_c   1.000
_cell.angle_alpha   90.00
_cell.angle_beta   90.00
_cell.angle_gamma   90.00
#
_symmetry.space_group_name_H-M   'P 1'
#
loop_
_entity.id
_entity.type
_entity.pdbx_description
1 polymer ?
#
loop_
_entity_poly.entity_id
_entity_poly.type
_entity_poly.pdbx_seq_one_letter_code
_entity_poly.pdbx_strand_id
1 'polypeptide(L)'
;MLLHILAVGDVVSERGLDCLHHHLRALKKEHDIHFTVVNGENAAGLGLLPRHADEIFDAGADVITLGNHTWSRLQIADHLDQNPYILRPANFAPNLPGRGFGVFEGPQGLRIGVLNLMGRFELDSNLSSPFEKADRILAGESKDVDVMLVDFHAEATSEKGAMAWYLDGRAQAVWGTHTHVPTADTQILPKGTGFVTDLGMTGPARSILGVKPENSIARFLGQLPRRYEAAGGPCKLCAVRFTIDTQTKTCVEVTRVDVFD
;
A
#
# COMPACT_ATOMS: atom_id res chain seq x y z
N MET A 1 -5.15 23.89 -4.32
CA MET A 1 -4.98 23.65 -2.87
C MET A 1 -3.85 22.65 -2.65
N LEU A 2 -3.31 22.60 -1.43
CA LEU A 2 -2.43 21.50 -1.05
C LEU A 2 -3.30 20.33 -0.55
N LEU A 3 -3.11 19.16 -1.16
CA LEU A 3 -3.79 17.92 -0.82
C LEU A 3 -2.79 16.99 -0.12
N HIS A 4 -3.07 16.61 1.13
CA HIS A 4 -2.22 15.72 1.90
C HIS A 4 -2.74 14.29 1.83
N ILE A 5 -1.98 13.42 1.20
CA ILE A 5 -2.25 11.99 1.06
C ILE A 5 -1.36 11.23 2.04
N LEU A 6 -1.93 10.30 2.78
CA LEU A 6 -1.19 9.36 3.62
C LEU A 6 -1.19 7.97 2.98
N ALA A 7 -0.01 7.44 2.71
CA ALA A 7 0.19 6.05 2.34
C ALA A 7 0.75 5.28 3.54
N VAL A 8 0.05 4.23 3.96
CA VAL A 8 0.42 3.40 5.12
C VAL A 8 0.89 2.03 4.64
N GLY A 9 2.05 1.60 5.13
CA GLY A 9 2.68 0.34 4.77
C GLY A 9 1.94 -0.89 5.31
N ASP A 10 2.35 -2.04 4.80
CA ASP A 10 1.71 -3.35 4.98
C ASP A 10 1.28 -3.61 6.43
N VAL A 11 -0.03 -3.72 6.65
CA VAL A 11 -0.60 -4.06 7.97
C VAL A 11 -0.36 -5.53 8.24
N VAL A 12 0.38 -5.84 9.30
CA VAL A 12 0.82 -7.19 9.62
C VAL A 12 0.20 -7.67 10.93
N SER A 13 -0.66 -8.67 10.84
CA SER A 13 -1.34 -9.35 11.95
C SER A 13 -2.31 -8.45 12.74
N GLU A 14 -2.99 -9.03 13.73
CA GLU A 14 -3.83 -8.31 14.71
C GLU A 14 -3.05 -7.17 15.39
N ARG A 15 -1.73 -7.33 15.60
CA ARG A 15 -0.90 -6.28 16.18
C ARG A 15 -0.77 -5.05 15.29
N GLY A 16 -0.77 -5.24 13.96
CA GLY A 16 -0.83 -4.14 12.99
C GLY A 16 -2.18 -3.43 13.00
N LEU A 17 -3.27 -4.16 13.14
CA LEU A 17 -4.61 -3.59 13.30
C LEU A 17 -4.72 -2.76 14.58
N ASP A 18 -4.25 -3.30 15.72
CA ASP A 18 -4.19 -2.55 16.97
C ASP A 18 -3.42 -1.22 16.80
N CYS A 19 -2.29 -1.27 16.10
CA CYS A 19 -1.45 -0.11 15.83
C CYS A 19 -2.19 0.96 15.00
N LEU A 20 -2.92 0.55 13.96
CA LEU A 20 -3.76 1.46 13.18
C LEU A 20 -4.83 2.12 14.06
N HIS A 21 -5.56 1.35 14.84
CA HIS A 21 -6.61 1.88 15.71
C HIS A 21 -6.09 2.91 16.72
N HIS A 22 -4.89 2.68 17.28
CA HIS A 22 -4.31 3.58 18.26
C HIS A 22 -3.79 4.88 17.64
N HIS A 23 -3.19 4.82 16.45
CA HIS A 23 -2.39 5.93 15.93
C HIS A 23 -2.98 6.64 14.72
N LEU A 24 -3.70 5.94 13.81
CA LEU A 24 -4.02 6.50 12.50
C LEU A 24 -4.87 7.78 12.57
N ARG A 25 -5.90 7.83 13.42
CA ARG A 25 -6.75 9.04 13.54
C ARG A 25 -6.00 10.24 14.11
N ALA A 26 -5.11 10.02 15.08
CA ALA A 26 -4.26 11.06 15.64
C ALA A 26 -3.29 11.59 14.59
N LEU A 27 -2.62 10.68 13.87
CA LEU A 27 -1.70 11.00 12.78
C LEU A 27 -2.40 11.80 11.65
N LYS A 28 -3.60 11.38 11.25
CA LYS A 28 -4.41 12.12 10.25
C LYS A 28 -4.67 13.54 10.69
N LYS A 29 -5.00 13.75 11.95
CA LYS A 29 -5.27 15.10 12.50
C LYS A 29 -3.99 15.94 12.60
N GLU A 30 -2.91 15.36 13.09
CA GLU A 30 -1.62 16.06 13.27
C GLU A 30 -1.03 16.56 11.95
N HIS A 31 -1.15 15.76 10.88
CA HIS A 31 -0.58 16.05 9.57
C HIS A 31 -1.61 16.57 8.55
N ASP A 32 -2.81 16.94 9.00
CA ASP A 32 -3.90 17.46 8.14
C ASP A 32 -4.19 16.58 6.94
N ILE A 33 -4.29 15.26 7.18
CA ILE A 33 -4.47 14.25 6.11
C ILE A 33 -5.89 14.28 5.55
N HIS A 34 -5.97 14.40 4.24
CA HIS A 34 -7.21 14.49 3.50
C HIS A 34 -7.68 13.14 2.93
N PHE A 35 -6.74 12.24 2.60
CA PHE A 35 -7.05 10.94 2.03
C PHE A 35 -5.97 9.92 2.42
N THR A 36 -6.39 8.69 2.77
CA THR A 36 -5.50 7.66 3.33
C THR A 36 -5.65 6.36 2.57
N VAL A 37 -4.53 5.82 2.07
CA VAL A 37 -4.43 4.50 1.47
C VAL A 37 -3.63 3.60 2.40
N VAL A 38 -4.17 2.42 2.73
CA VAL A 38 -3.54 1.44 3.63
C VAL A 38 -3.33 0.13 2.89
N ASN A 39 -2.12 -0.42 2.89
CA ASN A 39 -1.93 -1.78 2.42
C ASN A 39 -2.33 -2.78 3.51
N GLY A 40 -3.40 -3.55 3.26
CA GLY A 40 -4.01 -4.46 4.22
C GLY A 40 -3.70 -5.94 4.00
N GLU A 41 -2.83 -6.29 3.05
CA GLU A 41 -2.69 -7.67 2.59
C GLU A 41 -2.26 -8.69 3.63
N ASN A 42 -1.60 -8.25 4.71
CA ASN A 42 -1.06 -9.12 5.76
C ASN A 42 -1.80 -9.02 7.10
N ALA A 43 -2.98 -8.39 7.15
CA ALA A 43 -3.75 -8.19 8.38
C ALA A 43 -4.16 -9.52 9.05
N ALA A 44 -4.39 -10.59 8.27
CA ALA A 44 -4.63 -11.95 8.80
C ALA A 44 -3.33 -12.78 8.99
N GLY A 45 -2.18 -12.11 9.08
CA GLY A 45 -0.86 -12.74 9.02
C GLY A 45 -0.42 -13.00 7.57
N LEU A 46 -1.25 -13.63 6.77
CA LEU A 46 -1.18 -13.75 5.31
C LEU A 46 -2.59 -13.59 4.76
N GLY A 47 -2.80 -12.61 3.90
CA GLY A 47 -4.09 -12.27 3.32
C GLY A 47 -4.92 -11.35 4.21
N LEU A 48 -6.07 -10.95 3.70
CA LEU A 48 -7.06 -10.11 4.35
C LEU A 48 -8.36 -10.90 4.56
N LEU A 49 -8.99 -10.76 5.71
CA LEU A 49 -10.35 -11.23 5.96
C LEU A 49 -11.33 -10.05 5.90
N PRO A 50 -12.62 -10.26 5.55
CA PRO A 50 -13.63 -9.19 5.55
C PRO A 50 -13.65 -8.36 6.84
N ARG A 51 -13.66 -9.00 8.02
CA ARG A 51 -13.62 -8.31 9.32
C ARG A 51 -12.41 -7.39 9.50
N HIS A 52 -11.23 -7.80 9.01
CA HIS A 52 -10.02 -6.96 9.10
C HIS A 52 -10.10 -5.76 8.15
N ALA A 53 -10.76 -5.91 7.00
CA ALA A 53 -11.03 -4.77 6.12
C ALA A 53 -11.93 -3.74 6.83
N ASP A 54 -12.99 -4.19 7.49
CA ASP A 54 -13.87 -3.33 8.28
C ASP A 54 -13.09 -2.61 9.39
N GLU A 55 -12.23 -3.33 10.12
CA GLU A 55 -11.36 -2.74 11.15
C GLU A 55 -10.39 -1.67 10.58
N ILE A 56 -9.81 -1.91 9.40
CA ILE A 56 -8.92 -0.94 8.73
C ILE A 56 -9.70 0.32 8.33
N PHE A 57 -10.91 0.18 7.80
CA PHE A 57 -11.79 1.33 7.50
C PHE A 57 -12.22 2.06 8.78
N ASP A 58 -12.58 1.32 9.83
CA ASP A 58 -12.93 1.90 11.12
C ASP A 58 -11.76 2.66 11.76
N ALA A 59 -10.52 2.24 11.53
CA ALA A 59 -9.34 2.98 11.96
C ALA A 59 -9.16 4.31 11.22
N GLY A 60 -9.75 4.47 10.02
CA GLY A 60 -9.76 5.73 9.28
C GLY A 60 -9.11 5.67 7.90
N ALA A 61 -8.93 4.48 7.31
CA ALA A 61 -8.53 4.32 5.91
C ALA A 61 -9.67 4.73 4.97
N ASP A 62 -9.32 5.32 3.82
CA ASP A 62 -10.26 5.63 2.75
C ASP A 62 -10.24 4.55 1.67
N VAL A 63 -9.08 3.92 1.42
CA VAL A 63 -8.88 2.82 0.46
C VAL A 63 -7.91 1.80 1.04
N ILE A 64 -8.17 0.52 0.77
CA ILE A 64 -7.26 -0.59 1.08
C ILE A 64 -6.66 -1.12 -0.22
N THR A 65 -5.33 -1.29 -0.25
CA THR A 65 -4.61 -1.99 -1.31
C THR A 65 -4.14 -3.35 -0.82
N LEU A 66 -3.90 -4.27 -1.75
CA LEU A 66 -3.44 -5.64 -1.49
C LEU A 66 -2.20 -5.95 -2.34
N GLY A 67 -1.66 -7.16 -2.20
CA GLY A 67 -0.48 -7.62 -2.92
C GLY A 67 -0.52 -9.10 -3.28
N ASN A 68 0.63 -9.79 -3.17
CA ASN A 68 0.76 -11.20 -3.54
C ASN A 68 -0.03 -12.16 -2.63
N HIS A 69 -0.41 -11.75 -1.43
CA HIS A 69 -1.23 -12.53 -0.51
C HIS A 69 -2.75 -12.30 -0.64
N THR A 70 -3.19 -11.59 -1.69
CA THR A 70 -4.62 -11.31 -1.94
C THR A 70 -5.49 -12.56 -1.80
N TRP A 71 -5.03 -13.70 -2.34
CA TRP A 71 -5.79 -14.95 -2.36
C TRP A 71 -5.44 -15.93 -1.23
N SER A 72 -4.60 -15.53 -0.27
CA SER A 72 -4.25 -16.39 0.87
C SER A 72 -5.43 -16.64 1.82
N ARG A 73 -6.47 -15.81 1.74
CA ARG A 73 -7.75 -15.95 2.44
C ARG A 73 -8.89 -15.83 1.43
N LEU A 74 -9.39 -16.95 0.93
CA LEU A 74 -10.44 -16.95 -0.11
C LEU A 74 -11.74 -16.28 0.32
N GLN A 75 -11.99 -16.14 1.62
CA GLN A 75 -13.17 -15.43 2.15
C GLN A 75 -13.22 -13.95 1.71
N ILE A 76 -12.10 -13.37 1.27
CA ILE A 76 -12.07 -12.00 0.76
C ILE A 76 -12.69 -11.87 -0.64
N ALA A 77 -12.79 -12.95 -1.42
CA ALA A 77 -13.18 -12.91 -2.82
C ALA A 77 -14.53 -12.23 -3.05
N ASP A 78 -15.58 -12.71 -2.37
CA ASP A 78 -16.93 -12.12 -2.49
C ASP A 78 -16.95 -10.67 -1.99
N HIS A 79 -16.15 -10.37 -0.97
CA HIS A 79 -16.06 -9.04 -0.39
C HIS A 79 -15.37 -8.03 -1.35
N LEU A 80 -14.40 -8.48 -2.14
CA LEU A 80 -13.76 -7.66 -3.18
C LEU A 80 -14.73 -7.23 -4.28
N ASP A 81 -15.70 -8.07 -4.64
CA ASP A 81 -16.72 -7.71 -5.63
C ASP A 81 -17.75 -6.72 -5.08
N GLN A 82 -18.03 -6.80 -3.78
CA GLN A 82 -19.03 -5.96 -3.11
C GLN A 82 -18.48 -4.63 -2.61
N ASN A 83 -17.18 -4.56 -2.30
CA ASN A 83 -16.56 -3.37 -1.73
C ASN A 83 -15.59 -2.70 -2.73
N PRO A 84 -15.99 -1.57 -3.35
CA PRO A 84 -15.15 -0.87 -4.33
C PRO A 84 -13.92 -0.16 -3.72
N TYR A 85 -13.84 -0.06 -2.40
CA TYR A 85 -12.74 0.60 -1.69
C TYR A 85 -11.58 -0.34 -1.35
N ILE A 86 -11.65 -1.62 -1.74
CA ILE A 86 -10.55 -2.58 -1.61
C ILE A 86 -10.03 -2.92 -3.00
N LEU A 87 -8.75 -2.64 -3.24
CA LEU A 87 -8.11 -2.81 -4.54
C LEU A 87 -7.08 -3.95 -4.48
N ARG A 88 -7.30 -4.97 -5.29
CA ARG A 88 -6.28 -5.98 -5.56
C ARG A 88 -5.32 -5.52 -6.66
N PRO A 89 -4.14 -6.14 -6.85
CA PRO A 89 -3.30 -5.83 -8.01
C PRO A 89 -4.06 -5.90 -9.34
N ALA A 90 -4.02 -4.81 -10.11
CA ALA A 90 -4.75 -4.67 -11.37
C ALA A 90 -4.25 -5.60 -12.47
N ASN A 91 -2.97 -6.03 -12.37
CA ASN A 91 -2.34 -6.91 -13.33
C ASN A 91 -2.53 -8.42 -13.05
N PHE A 92 -3.37 -8.80 -12.09
CA PHE A 92 -3.98 -10.12 -12.04
C PHE A 92 -4.90 -10.36 -13.23
N ALA A 93 -5.27 -11.62 -13.47
CA ALA A 93 -6.22 -11.98 -14.52
C ALA A 93 -7.55 -11.20 -14.38
N PRO A 94 -8.13 -10.70 -15.49
CA PRO A 94 -9.28 -9.77 -15.44
C PRO A 94 -10.57 -10.39 -14.93
N ASN A 95 -10.67 -11.72 -14.96
CA ASN A 95 -11.84 -12.50 -14.52
C ASN A 95 -11.83 -12.84 -13.01
N LEU A 96 -10.80 -12.42 -12.28
CA LEU A 96 -10.74 -12.62 -10.83
C LEU A 96 -11.60 -11.57 -10.11
N PRO A 97 -12.16 -11.92 -8.91
CA PRO A 97 -12.97 -11.00 -8.12
C PRO A 97 -12.30 -9.65 -7.83
N GLY A 98 -13.10 -8.61 -7.71
CA GLY A 98 -12.65 -7.27 -7.36
C GLY A 98 -11.96 -6.54 -8.51
N ARG A 99 -11.43 -5.37 -8.18
CA ARG A 99 -10.80 -4.44 -9.12
C ARG A 99 -9.43 -4.02 -8.64
N GLY A 100 -8.60 -3.47 -9.53
CA GLY A 100 -7.27 -2.97 -9.15
C GLY A 100 -7.08 -1.47 -9.36
N PHE A 101 -8.12 -0.79 -9.85
CA PHE A 101 -8.20 0.65 -9.98
C PHE A 101 -9.57 1.15 -9.52
N GLY A 102 -9.59 2.28 -8.84
CA GLY A 102 -10.81 2.96 -8.44
C GLY A 102 -10.63 4.48 -8.44
N VAL A 103 -11.74 5.20 -8.60
CA VAL A 103 -11.79 6.67 -8.48
C VAL A 103 -12.66 7.00 -7.30
N PHE A 104 -12.13 7.80 -6.37
CA PHE A 104 -12.73 8.13 -5.09
C PHE A 104 -12.90 9.64 -4.97
N GLU A 105 -13.90 10.06 -4.19
CA GLU A 105 -14.13 11.46 -3.91
C GLU A 105 -13.19 11.93 -2.80
N GLY A 106 -12.44 12.98 -3.09
CA GLY A 106 -11.61 13.72 -2.14
C GLY A 106 -12.26 15.04 -1.72
N PRO A 107 -11.55 15.87 -0.95
CA PRO A 107 -12.06 17.17 -0.52
C PRO A 107 -12.38 18.05 -1.73
N GLN A 108 -13.45 18.87 -1.59
CA GLN A 108 -13.92 19.82 -2.61
C GLN A 108 -14.31 19.16 -3.94
N GLY A 109 -14.69 17.86 -3.92
CA GLY A 109 -15.09 17.13 -5.10
C GLY A 109 -13.94 16.68 -6.00
N LEU A 110 -12.68 16.74 -5.52
CA LEU A 110 -11.53 16.19 -6.24
C LEU A 110 -11.71 14.69 -6.51
N ARG A 111 -11.36 14.26 -7.70
CA ARG A 111 -11.39 12.85 -8.11
C ARG A 111 -10.01 12.23 -7.95
N ILE A 112 -9.87 11.37 -6.94
CA ILE A 112 -8.61 10.70 -6.59
C ILE A 112 -8.64 9.29 -7.17
N GLY A 113 -7.76 9.02 -8.15
CA GLY A 113 -7.53 7.69 -8.68
C GLY A 113 -6.51 6.94 -7.83
N VAL A 114 -6.82 5.72 -7.43
CA VAL A 114 -5.87 4.81 -6.77
C VAL A 114 -5.69 3.58 -7.65
N LEU A 115 -4.46 3.30 -8.03
CA LEU A 115 -4.06 2.14 -8.82
C LEU A 115 -3.16 1.24 -7.97
N ASN A 116 -3.58 -0.01 -7.80
CA ASN A 116 -2.77 -1.04 -7.19
C ASN A 116 -2.16 -1.93 -8.28
N LEU A 117 -0.85 -2.10 -8.26
CA LEU A 117 -0.10 -2.95 -9.18
C LEU A 117 0.82 -3.90 -8.40
N MET A 118 1.18 -5.02 -9.03
CA MET A 118 2.16 -5.94 -8.47
C MET A 118 3.31 -6.18 -9.43
N GLY A 119 4.55 -6.17 -8.90
CA GLY A 119 5.76 -6.53 -9.62
C GLY A 119 5.78 -8.00 -10.00
N ARG A 120 6.66 -8.35 -10.92
CA ARG A 120 6.83 -9.73 -11.42
C ARG A 120 8.15 -10.37 -11.01
N PHE A 121 9.15 -9.54 -10.73
CA PHE A 121 10.47 -10.03 -10.36
C PHE A 121 10.45 -10.65 -8.96
N GLU A 122 10.85 -11.93 -8.86
CA GLU A 122 10.86 -12.71 -7.61
C GLU A 122 9.49 -12.87 -6.91
N LEU A 123 8.38 -12.59 -7.60
CA LEU A 123 7.02 -12.78 -7.08
C LEU A 123 6.27 -13.84 -7.89
N ASP A 124 5.32 -13.46 -8.74
CA ASP A 124 4.49 -14.39 -9.51
C ASP A 124 4.68 -14.16 -11.02
N SER A 125 5.03 -15.22 -11.74
CA SER A 125 5.23 -15.18 -13.20
C SER A 125 3.92 -15.13 -14.02
N ASN A 126 2.77 -15.43 -13.41
CA ASN A 126 1.48 -15.49 -14.10
C ASN A 126 0.77 -14.14 -14.21
N LEU A 127 1.44 -13.05 -13.80
CA LEU A 127 0.92 -11.70 -13.90
C LEU A 127 1.14 -11.11 -15.29
N SER A 128 0.20 -10.28 -15.76
CA SER A 128 0.45 -9.41 -16.90
C SER A 128 1.46 -8.32 -16.52
N SER A 129 2.08 -7.69 -17.54
CA SER A 129 3.03 -6.58 -17.30
C SER A 129 2.37 -5.45 -16.50
N PRO A 130 2.91 -5.05 -15.34
CA PRO A 130 2.38 -3.93 -14.58
C PRO A 130 2.53 -2.60 -15.34
N PHE A 131 3.55 -2.45 -16.18
CA PHE A 131 3.77 -1.26 -17.00
C PHE A 131 2.69 -1.11 -18.08
N GLU A 132 2.41 -2.18 -18.85
CA GLU A 132 1.32 -2.17 -19.83
C GLU A 132 -0.06 -1.98 -19.18
N LYS A 133 -0.25 -2.54 -17.97
CA LYS A 133 -1.50 -2.36 -17.23
C LYS A 133 -1.68 -0.92 -16.79
N ALA A 134 -0.62 -0.27 -16.30
CA ALA A 134 -0.63 1.15 -15.97
C ALA A 134 -1.00 2.00 -17.19
N ASP A 135 -0.37 1.74 -18.35
CA ASP A 135 -0.67 2.46 -19.59
C ASP A 135 -2.14 2.36 -19.98
N ARG A 136 -2.71 1.17 -19.94
CA ARG A 136 -4.13 0.95 -20.29
C ARG A 136 -5.09 1.73 -19.39
N ILE A 137 -4.81 1.72 -18.08
CA ILE A 137 -5.64 2.44 -17.10
C ILE A 137 -5.49 3.95 -17.30
N LEU A 138 -4.27 4.45 -17.44
CA LEU A 138 -3.99 5.88 -17.64
C LEU A 138 -4.54 6.40 -18.97
N ALA A 139 -4.59 5.57 -20.02
CA ALA A 139 -5.17 5.95 -21.31
C ALA A 139 -6.70 5.89 -21.35
N GLY A 140 -7.32 5.09 -20.49
CA GLY A 140 -8.76 4.78 -20.53
C GLY A 140 -9.55 5.21 -19.31
N GLU A 141 -9.33 4.53 -18.19
CA GLU A 141 -10.20 4.61 -17.02
C GLU A 141 -9.93 5.84 -16.14
N SER A 142 -8.76 6.48 -16.26
CA SER A 142 -8.35 7.62 -15.42
C SER A 142 -8.54 8.99 -16.08
N LYS A 143 -9.29 9.09 -17.18
CA LYS A 143 -9.45 10.36 -17.95
C LYS A 143 -9.98 11.54 -17.13
N ASP A 144 -10.81 11.26 -16.14
CA ASP A 144 -11.43 12.28 -15.30
C ASP A 144 -10.84 12.33 -13.88
N VAL A 145 -9.61 11.84 -13.70
CA VAL A 145 -8.91 11.85 -12.42
C VAL A 145 -8.10 13.13 -12.27
N ASP A 146 -8.24 13.79 -11.10
CA ASP A 146 -7.46 14.98 -10.77
C ASP A 146 -6.10 14.64 -10.19
N VAL A 147 -6.06 13.60 -9.35
CA VAL A 147 -4.86 13.12 -8.65
C VAL A 147 -4.77 11.60 -8.79
N MET A 148 -3.67 11.11 -9.36
CA MET A 148 -3.38 9.68 -9.53
C MET A 148 -2.37 9.22 -8.48
N LEU A 149 -2.72 8.17 -7.73
CA LEU A 149 -1.92 7.52 -6.70
C LEU A 149 -1.65 6.06 -7.12
N VAL A 150 -0.43 5.57 -6.91
CA VAL A 150 -0.04 4.21 -7.30
C VAL A 150 0.65 3.51 -6.13
N ASP A 151 0.05 2.40 -5.66
CA ASP A 151 0.71 1.40 -4.81
C ASP A 151 1.32 0.32 -5.69
N PHE A 152 2.64 0.20 -5.68
CA PHE A 152 3.36 -0.82 -6.43
C PHE A 152 3.97 -1.86 -5.49
N HIS A 153 3.22 -2.94 -5.31
CA HIS A 153 3.59 -4.06 -4.45
C HIS A 153 4.62 -4.95 -5.14
N ALA A 154 5.89 -4.81 -4.82
CA ALA A 154 6.98 -5.50 -5.52
C ALA A 154 8.16 -5.83 -4.60
N GLU A 155 8.87 -6.94 -4.91
CA GLU A 155 10.09 -7.35 -4.20
C GLU A 155 11.28 -6.47 -4.60
N ALA A 156 11.57 -6.34 -5.90
CA ALA A 156 12.78 -5.73 -6.38
C ALA A 156 12.76 -4.19 -6.32
N THR A 157 13.72 -3.59 -5.63
CA THR A 157 13.91 -2.12 -5.58
C THR A 157 14.08 -1.51 -6.96
N SER A 158 14.75 -2.21 -7.88
CA SER A 158 14.94 -1.77 -9.27
C SER A 158 13.64 -1.72 -10.05
N GLU A 159 12.73 -2.69 -9.85
CA GLU A 159 11.42 -2.70 -10.50
C GLU A 159 10.53 -1.57 -9.96
N LYS A 160 10.59 -1.31 -8.63
CA LYS A 160 9.92 -0.16 -7.99
C LYS A 160 10.40 1.17 -8.54
N GLY A 161 11.72 1.36 -8.59
CA GLY A 161 12.32 2.56 -9.18
C GLY A 161 11.95 2.73 -10.65
N ALA A 162 12.02 1.66 -11.45
CA ALA A 162 11.64 1.70 -12.86
C ALA A 162 10.18 2.12 -13.05
N MET A 163 9.24 1.60 -12.25
CA MET A 163 7.83 1.98 -12.28
C MET A 163 7.64 3.46 -11.95
N ALA A 164 8.31 3.96 -10.90
CA ALA A 164 8.21 5.37 -10.51
C ALA A 164 8.71 6.31 -11.61
N TRP A 165 9.88 6.04 -12.20
CA TRP A 165 10.42 6.81 -13.31
C TRP A 165 9.55 6.71 -14.58
N TYR A 166 8.96 5.55 -14.84
CA TYR A 166 8.04 5.34 -15.95
C TYR A 166 6.76 6.17 -15.81
N LEU A 167 6.29 6.36 -14.58
CA LEU A 167 5.09 7.13 -14.26
C LEU A 167 5.37 8.60 -13.93
N ASP A 168 6.63 9.05 -13.96
CA ASP A 168 6.99 10.42 -13.63
C ASP A 168 6.28 11.46 -14.51
N GLY A 169 5.51 12.33 -13.87
CA GLY A 169 4.62 13.30 -14.50
C GLY A 169 3.26 12.74 -14.98
N ARG A 170 2.99 11.43 -14.74
CA ARG A 170 1.72 10.75 -15.07
C ARG A 170 0.93 10.34 -13.84
N ALA A 171 1.60 10.23 -12.70
CA ALA A 171 1.02 10.04 -11.37
C ALA A 171 1.59 11.08 -10.41
N GLN A 172 0.82 11.50 -9.43
CA GLN A 172 1.27 12.47 -8.43
C GLN A 172 2.04 11.82 -7.29
N ALA A 173 1.74 10.56 -6.97
CA ALA A 173 2.49 9.78 -6.00
C ALA A 173 2.60 8.31 -6.41
N VAL A 174 3.79 7.75 -6.25
CA VAL A 174 4.09 6.32 -6.43
C VAL A 174 4.85 5.84 -5.20
N TRP A 175 4.43 4.76 -4.61
CA TRP A 175 5.13 4.14 -3.48
C TRP A 175 5.19 2.63 -3.62
N GLY A 176 6.23 2.04 -3.01
CA GLY A 176 6.36 0.60 -2.94
C GLY A 176 5.88 0.03 -1.60
N THR A 177 5.43 -1.22 -1.65
CA THR A 177 5.06 -2.07 -0.52
C THR A 177 5.69 -3.46 -0.68
N HIS A 178 5.47 -4.41 0.21
CA HIS A 178 5.91 -5.79 0.21
C HIS A 178 7.10 -6.12 1.11
N THR A 179 8.20 -5.35 1.08
CA THR A 179 9.42 -5.78 1.78
C THR A 179 9.35 -5.62 3.29
N HIS A 180 8.34 -4.87 3.80
CA HIS A 180 8.16 -4.55 5.21
C HIS A 180 9.27 -3.69 5.82
N VAL A 181 10.25 -3.26 5.02
CA VAL A 181 11.39 -2.44 5.45
C VAL A 181 11.27 -1.04 4.88
N PRO A 182 11.09 -0.01 5.75
CA PRO A 182 10.97 1.36 5.27
C PRO A 182 12.30 1.83 4.66
N THR A 183 12.24 2.44 3.47
CA THR A 183 13.41 2.99 2.80
C THR A 183 13.55 4.50 3.05
N ALA A 184 14.78 5.01 2.98
CA ALA A 184 15.10 6.40 3.30
C ALA A 184 15.18 7.32 2.05
N ASP A 185 14.60 6.87 0.92
CA ASP A 185 14.76 7.49 -0.40
C ASP A 185 13.54 8.32 -0.84
N THR A 186 12.80 8.88 0.11
CA THR A 186 11.68 9.80 -0.22
C THR A 186 12.18 10.95 -1.09
N GLN A 187 11.55 11.15 -2.25
CA GLN A 187 11.98 12.16 -3.21
C GLN A 187 10.81 12.62 -4.11
N ILE A 188 11.03 13.73 -4.80
CA ILE A 188 10.21 14.19 -5.90
C ILE A 188 11.01 14.00 -7.19
N LEU A 189 10.43 13.25 -8.14
CA LEU A 189 11.05 13.00 -9.44
C LEU A 189 10.97 14.25 -10.34
N PRO A 190 11.81 14.35 -11.40
CA PRO A 190 11.95 15.58 -12.19
C PRO A 190 10.69 16.17 -12.79
N LYS A 191 9.65 15.35 -13.06
CA LYS A 191 8.36 15.82 -13.58
C LYS A 191 7.28 15.97 -12.51
N GLY A 192 7.66 15.89 -11.22
CA GLY A 192 6.79 16.21 -10.09
C GLY A 192 6.05 15.02 -9.47
N THR A 193 6.44 13.79 -9.75
CA THR A 193 5.92 12.61 -9.04
C THR A 193 6.64 12.42 -7.71
N GLY A 194 5.90 12.36 -6.60
CA GLY A 194 6.44 11.95 -5.30
C GLY A 194 6.70 10.45 -5.28
N PHE A 195 7.86 10.02 -4.73
CA PHE A 195 8.26 8.62 -4.71
C PHE A 195 8.94 8.19 -3.41
N VAL A 196 8.72 6.95 -3.02
CA VAL A 196 9.49 6.19 -2.03
C VAL A 196 9.54 4.72 -2.44
N THR A 197 10.69 4.09 -2.32
CA THR A 197 10.87 2.67 -2.73
C THR A 197 10.04 1.71 -1.89
N ASP A 198 9.96 1.88 -0.57
CA ASP A 198 9.09 1.07 0.29
C ASP A 198 8.59 1.85 1.52
N LEU A 199 7.30 1.71 1.79
CA LEU A 199 6.69 2.32 2.96
C LEU A 199 7.17 1.66 4.27
N GLY A 200 7.48 0.37 4.23
CA GLY A 200 7.67 -0.48 5.39
C GLY A 200 6.36 -1.15 5.83
N MET A 201 6.29 -1.65 7.06
CA MET A 201 5.09 -2.31 7.60
C MET A 201 4.49 -1.56 8.78
N THR A 202 3.21 -1.79 9.01
CA THR A 202 2.48 -1.45 10.23
C THR A 202 2.25 -2.73 11.02
N GLY A 203 2.93 -2.87 12.17
CA GLY A 203 2.90 -4.13 12.93
C GLY A 203 3.93 -4.19 14.03
N PRO A 204 4.27 -5.40 14.53
CA PRO A 204 5.18 -5.56 15.66
C PRO A 204 6.58 -5.01 15.36
N ALA A 205 7.02 -4.02 16.15
CA ALA A 205 8.30 -3.33 15.95
C ALA A 205 9.51 -4.24 16.20
N ARG A 206 9.43 -5.12 17.22
CA ARG A 206 10.50 -6.07 17.58
C ARG A 206 10.27 -7.42 16.91
N SER A 207 10.47 -7.49 15.60
CA SER A 207 10.19 -8.66 14.79
C SER A 207 11.13 -8.76 13.59
N ILE A 208 11.12 -9.88 12.89
CA ILE A 208 11.68 -10.00 11.55
C ILE A 208 10.49 -10.02 10.58
N LEU A 209 10.24 -8.87 9.93
CA LEU A 209 9.13 -8.67 8.98
C LEU A 209 7.75 -9.05 9.56
N GLY A 210 7.54 -8.82 10.88
CA GLY A 210 6.30 -9.16 11.57
C GLY A 210 6.30 -10.53 12.28
N VAL A 211 7.27 -11.39 11.97
CA VAL A 211 7.41 -12.74 12.54
C VAL A 211 8.29 -12.75 13.78
N LYS A 212 8.02 -13.66 14.73
CA LYS A 212 8.90 -13.91 15.86
C LYS A 212 10.33 -14.20 15.39
N PRO A 213 11.36 -13.51 15.91
CA PRO A 213 12.75 -13.64 15.44
C PRO A 213 13.26 -15.07 15.44
N GLU A 214 12.94 -15.85 16.48
CA GLU A 214 13.38 -17.24 16.62
C GLU A 214 12.85 -18.14 15.48
N ASN A 215 11.67 -17.87 14.93
CA ASN A 215 11.11 -18.64 13.81
C ASN A 215 11.84 -18.34 12.51
N SER A 216 12.13 -17.07 12.25
CA SER A 216 12.90 -16.67 11.06
C SER A 216 14.35 -17.15 11.16
N ILE A 217 15.00 -17.03 12.31
CA ILE A 217 16.37 -17.52 12.54
C ILE A 217 16.44 -19.03 12.32
N ALA A 218 15.50 -19.80 12.88
CA ALA A 218 15.45 -21.25 12.71
C ALA A 218 15.37 -21.65 11.22
N ARG A 219 14.56 -20.92 10.41
CA ARG A 219 14.47 -21.13 8.97
C ARG A 219 15.81 -20.90 8.25
N PHE A 220 16.50 -19.82 8.56
CA PHE A 220 17.80 -19.49 7.92
C PHE A 220 18.95 -20.41 8.40
N LEU A 221 18.82 -21.02 9.59
CA LEU A 221 19.72 -22.06 10.06
C LEU A 221 19.44 -23.43 9.43
N GLY A 222 18.48 -23.55 8.52
CA GLY A 222 18.11 -24.83 7.88
C GLY A 222 17.41 -25.82 8.80
N GLN A 223 16.80 -25.36 9.90
CA GLN A 223 16.01 -26.18 10.80
C GLN A 223 14.64 -26.51 10.19
N LEU A 224 13.95 -27.50 10.77
CA LEU A 224 12.59 -27.83 10.34
C LEU A 224 11.68 -26.60 10.35
N PRO A 225 10.82 -26.42 9.32
CA PRO A 225 9.91 -25.29 9.24
C PRO A 225 9.04 -25.19 10.49
N ARG A 226 8.96 -23.99 11.08
CA ARG A 226 8.04 -23.66 12.17
C ARG A 226 6.82 -22.95 11.59
N ARG A 227 5.69 -23.06 12.29
CA ARG A 227 4.49 -22.30 11.94
C ARG A 227 4.81 -20.80 11.98
N TYR A 228 4.28 -20.07 11.00
CA TYR A 228 4.30 -18.61 11.03
C TYR A 228 3.59 -18.11 12.28
N GLU A 229 4.28 -17.35 13.12
CA GLU A 229 3.74 -16.72 14.31
C GLU A 229 4.12 -15.25 14.30
N ALA A 230 3.11 -14.37 14.39
CA ALA A 230 3.34 -12.95 14.54
C ALA A 230 4.06 -12.66 15.86
N ALA A 231 4.98 -11.71 15.85
CA ALA A 231 5.61 -11.23 17.06
C ALA A 231 4.64 -10.37 17.87
N GLY A 232 4.83 -10.33 19.19
CA GLY A 232 4.13 -9.42 20.10
C GLY A 232 4.97 -8.19 20.44
N GLY A 233 4.54 -7.46 21.49
CA GLY A 233 5.27 -6.31 22.05
C GLY A 233 4.87 -4.98 21.41
N PRO A 234 5.76 -3.94 21.46
CA PRO A 234 5.47 -2.64 20.90
C PRO A 234 5.22 -2.70 19.40
N CYS A 235 4.45 -1.78 18.88
CA CYS A 235 4.16 -1.70 17.44
C CYS A 235 4.86 -0.50 16.79
N LYS A 236 4.90 -0.53 15.46
CA LYS A 236 5.26 0.60 14.61
C LYS A 236 4.20 0.76 13.52
N LEU A 237 3.92 1.99 13.16
CA LEU A 237 3.15 2.35 11.98
C LEU A 237 4.09 3.08 11.03
N CYS A 238 4.38 2.46 9.88
CA CYS A 238 5.21 3.09 8.84
C CYS A 238 4.32 3.75 7.80
N ALA A 239 4.52 5.04 7.57
CA ALA A 239 3.72 5.81 6.64
C ALA A 239 4.51 6.95 5.98
N VAL A 240 4.03 7.38 4.81
CA VAL A 240 4.55 8.53 4.09
C VAL A 240 3.42 9.47 3.74
N ARG A 241 3.61 10.77 4.05
CA ARG A 241 2.74 11.83 3.58
C ARG A 241 3.27 12.37 2.25
N PHE A 242 2.39 12.44 1.27
CA PHE A 242 2.61 13.13 -0.01
C PHE A 242 1.77 14.41 -0.01
N THR A 243 2.41 15.55 -0.20
CA THR A 243 1.71 16.83 -0.36
C THR A 243 1.64 17.16 -1.86
N ILE A 244 0.45 17.24 -2.39
CA ILE A 244 0.18 17.44 -3.82
C ILE A 244 -0.44 18.82 -4.01
N ASP A 245 0.15 19.65 -4.86
CA ASP A 245 -0.50 20.86 -5.33
C ASP A 245 -1.47 20.51 -6.47
N THR A 246 -2.77 20.67 -6.20
CA THR A 246 -3.83 20.33 -7.16
C THR A 246 -3.91 21.28 -8.35
N GLN A 247 -3.30 22.46 -8.29
CA GLN A 247 -3.25 23.41 -9.40
C GLN A 247 -2.18 23.03 -10.42
N THR A 248 -0.98 22.74 -9.94
CA THR A 248 0.15 22.28 -10.80
C THR A 248 0.05 20.80 -11.15
N LYS A 249 -0.77 20.05 -10.41
CA LYS A 249 -0.88 18.57 -10.46
C LYS A 249 0.46 17.88 -10.24
N THR A 250 1.27 18.41 -9.29
CA THR A 250 2.58 17.86 -8.92
C THR A 250 2.67 17.61 -7.43
N CYS A 251 3.45 16.63 -7.02
CA CYS A 251 3.87 16.48 -5.63
C CYS A 251 4.90 17.55 -5.30
N VAL A 252 4.74 18.21 -4.15
CA VAL A 252 5.63 19.30 -3.67
C VAL A 252 6.39 18.94 -2.41
N GLU A 253 5.98 17.87 -1.72
CA GLU A 253 6.68 17.36 -0.53
C GLU A 253 6.40 15.87 -0.34
N VAL A 254 7.42 15.12 0.06
CA VAL A 254 7.32 13.69 0.46
C VAL A 254 8.01 13.53 1.81
N THR A 255 7.25 13.18 2.84
CA THR A 255 7.76 13.12 4.22
C THR A 255 7.35 11.83 4.91
N ARG A 256 8.31 11.10 5.51
CA ARG A 256 7.96 9.98 6.40
C ARG A 256 7.34 10.50 7.70
N VAL A 257 6.29 9.82 8.13
CA VAL A 257 5.53 10.14 9.33
C VAL A 257 5.32 8.89 10.20
N ASP A 258 6.40 8.13 10.37
CA ASP A 258 6.38 6.87 11.11
C ASP A 258 6.08 7.11 12.61
N VAL A 259 5.33 6.19 13.23
CA VAL A 259 5.03 6.18 14.67
C VAL A 259 5.58 4.92 15.30
N PHE A 260 6.14 5.01 16.50
CA PHE A 260 6.67 3.90 17.28
C PHE A 260 6.13 3.98 18.72
N ASP A 261 5.61 2.85 19.25
CA ASP A 261 5.27 2.70 20.68
C ASP A 261 6.50 2.67 21.58
#